data_863f7bbbf8e6e321fe6a2f2c84acc5b0
#
_entry.id   863f7bbbf8e6e321fe6a2f2c84acc5b0
#
_cell.length_a   1.000
_cell.length_b   1.000
_cell.length_c   1.000
_cell.angle_alpha   90.00
_cell.angle_beta   90.00
_cell.angle_gamma   90.00
#
_symmetry.space_group_name_H-M   'P 1'
#
loop_
_entity.id
_entity.type
_entity.pdbx_description
1 polymer ?
#
loop_
_entity_poly.entity_id
_entity_poly.type
_entity_poly.pdbx_seq_one_letter_code
_entity_poly.pdbx_strand_id
1 'polypeptide(L)'
;MREDMASEMVTIAETANILNNATDRSLIILDEIGRGTSTYDGLSIAWAVVEHLHRSAERGPRTLFATHYQELTQLDKHLLRLRNFSVAVKEWNDEIVFVRRVIPGAADRSYGIQVARLAGLPLSVIDRAKTILAKLESDDATVSLPAPQAKPKKKITVTPADDSQLSLL
;
A
#
# COMPACT_ATOMS: atom_id res chain seq x y z
N MET A 1 -19.11 -12.12 -6.18
CA MET A 1 -18.15 -13.02 -5.44
C MET A 1 -17.19 -13.79 -6.36
N ARG A 2 -17.60 -14.50 -7.40
CA ARG A 2 -16.64 -15.17 -8.34
C ARG A 2 -15.93 -14.18 -9.28
N GLU A 3 -16.60 -13.17 -9.75
CA GLU A 3 -16.02 -12.15 -10.65
C GLU A 3 -15.02 -11.25 -9.92
N ASP A 4 -15.31 -10.89 -8.66
CA ASP A 4 -14.41 -10.06 -7.84
C ASP A 4 -13.10 -10.80 -7.54
N MET A 5 -13.18 -12.09 -7.16
CA MET A 5 -12.00 -12.94 -6.94
C MET A 5 -11.18 -13.13 -8.22
N ALA A 6 -11.83 -13.23 -9.38
CA ALA A 6 -11.11 -13.34 -10.65
C ALA A 6 -10.37 -12.04 -10.99
N SER A 7 -10.99 -10.89 -10.77
CA SER A 7 -10.37 -9.57 -10.98
C SER A 7 -9.18 -9.35 -10.02
N GLU A 8 -9.31 -9.72 -8.75
CA GLU A 8 -8.24 -9.63 -7.76
C GLU A 8 -7.07 -10.55 -8.13
N MET A 9 -7.33 -11.79 -8.55
CA MET A 9 -6.28 -12.72 -9.00
C MET A 9 -5.51 -12.17 -10.20
N VAL A 10 -6.16 -11.51 -11.14
CA VAL A 10 -5.50 -10.86 -12.29
C VAL A 10 -4.57 -9.74 -11.79
N THR A 11 -5.06 -8.86 -10.92
CA THR A 11 -4.27 -7.75 -10.38
C THR A 11 -3.05 -8.24 -9.59
N ILE A 12 -3.21 -9.30 -8.79
CA ILE A 12 -2.11 -9.91 -8.04
C ILE A 12 -1.11 -10.58 -8.99
N ALA A 13 -1.58 -11.28 -10.03
CA ALA A 13 -0.71 -11.94 -11.01
C ALA A 13 0.10 -10.91 -11.83
N GLU A 14 -0.52 -9.79 -12.22
CA GLU A 14 0.17 -8.68 -12.89
C GLU A 14 1.21 -8.04 -11.96
N THR A 15 0.86 -7.81 -10.69
CA THR A 15 1.78 -7.31 -9.68
C THR A 15 2.97 -8.25 -9.51
N ALA A 16 2.74 -9.56 -9.41
CA ALA A 16 3.80 -10.56 -9.32
C ALA A 16 4.73 -10.53 -10.55
N ASN A 17 4.17 -10.41 -11.76
CA ASN A 17 4.95 -10.27 -12.97
C ASN A 17 5.82 -9.01 -12.96
N ILE A 18 5.26 -7.87 -12.53
CA ILE A 18 6.00 -6.61 -12.40
C ILE A 18 7.15 -6.76 -11.41
N LEU A 19 6.89 -7.30 -10.21
CA LEU A 19 7.91 -7.45 -9.16
C LEU A 19 9.05 -8.37 -9.57
N ASN A 20 8.76 -9.41 -10.36
CA ASN A 20 9.77 -10.37 -10.82
C ASN A 20 10.61 -9.86 -12.01
N ASN A 21 10.08 -8.92 -12.81
CA ASN A 21 10.72 -8.47 -14.05
C ASN A 21 11.15 -7.00 -14.03
N ALA A 22 10.79 -6.23 -13.01
CA ALA A 22 11.15 -4.83 -12.93
C ALA A 22 12.67 -4.62 -12.79
N THR A 23 13.19 -3.63 -13.51
CA THR A 23 14.59 -3.20 -13.46
C THR A 23 14.69 -1.75 -12.96
N ASP A 24 15.89 -1.26 -12.71
CA ASP A 24 16.17 0.13 -12.35
C ASP A 24 15.74 1.16 -13.42
N ARG A 25 15.49 0.70 -14.65
CA ARG A 25 15.02 1.50 -15.78
C ARG A 25 13.49 1.46 -15.95
N SER A 26 12.79 0.65 -15.17
CA SER A 26 11.32 0.51 -15.25
C SER A 26 10.62 1.73 -14.64
N LEU A 27 9.50 2.10 -15.26
CA LEU A 27 8.46 2.94 -14.66
C LEU A 27 7.27 2.05 -14.33
N ILE A 28 6.91 1.99 -13.06
CA ILE A 28 5.83 1.16 -12.54
C ILE A 28 4.68 2.06 -12.10
N ILE A 29 3.47 1.70 -12.49
CA ILE A 29 2.25 2.36 -12.03
C ILE A 29 1.38 1.27 -11.40
N LEU A 30 1.13 1.38 -10.10
CA LEU A 30 0.27 0.49 -9.33
C LEU A 30 -0.91 1.30 -8.79
N ASP A 31 -2.11 0.79 -9.00
CA ASP A 31 -3.35 1.44 -8.60
C ASP A 31 -4.21 0.46 -7.79
N GLU A 32 -4.55 0.86 -6.55
CA GLU A 32 -5.46 0.12 -5.66
C GLU A 32 -5.07 -1.35 -5.39
N ILE A 33 -3.76 -1.64 -5.24
CA ILE A 33 -3.28 -2.98 -4.88
C ILE A 33 -3.83 -3.41 -3.52
N GLY A 34 -4.36 -4.64 -3.44
CA GLY A 34 -4.98 -5.21 -2.24
C GLY A 34 -6.46 -4.87 -2.09
N ARG A 35 -7.08 -4.24 -3.09
CA ARG A 35 -8.53 -4.06 -3.13
C ARG A 35 -9.22 -5.36 -3.55
N GLY A 36 -10.25 -5.77 -2.80
CA GLY A 36 -11.02 -7.00 -3.10
C GLY A 36 -10.86 -8.11 -2.06
N THR A 37 -9.90 -7.98 -1.14
CA THR A 37 -9.73 -8.89 0.00
C THR A 37 -10.04 -8.18 1.33
N SER A 38 -9.76 -8.82 2.47
CA SER A 38 -9.94 -8.17 3.77
C SER A 38 -9.02 -6.94 3.90
N THR A 39 -9.44 -5.92 4.63
CA THR A 39 -8.69 -4.66 4.79
C THR A 39 -7.25 -4.93 5.24
N TYR A 40 -7.04 -5.78 6.24
CA TYR A 40 -5.71 -6.05 6.76
C TYR A 40 -4.84 -6.89 5.82
N ASP A 41 -5.42 -7.85 5.08
CA ASP A 41 -4.69 -8.61 4.06
C ASP A 41 -4.25 -7.70 2.93
N GLY A 42 -5.17 -6.88 2.40
CA GLY A 42 -4.88 -5.91 1.35
C GLY A 42 -3.80 -4.91 1.75
N LEU A 43 -3.92 -4.31 2.94
CA LEU A 43 -2.92 -3.41 3.50
C LEU A 43 -1.56 -4.09 3.64
N SER A 44 -1.52 -5.33 4.15
CA SER A 44 -0.28 -6.08 4.34
C SER A 44 0.43 -6.37 3.02
N ILE A 45 -0.32 -6.75 1.99
CA ILE A 45 0.21 -6.98 0.64
C ILE A 45 0.75 -5.68 0.05
N ALA A 46 -0.04 -4.60 0.09
CA ALA A 46 0.35 -3.30 -0.43
C ALA A 46 1.62 -2.77 0.25
N TRP A 47 1.70 -2.90 1.58
CA TRP A 47 2.88 -2.53 2.38
C TRP A 47 4.13 -3.29 1.94
N ALA A 48 4.02 -4.63 1.86
CA ALA A 48 5.14 -5.49 1.46
C ALA A 48 5.62 -5.19 0.02
N VAL A 49 4.70 -4.88 -0.90
CA VAL A 49 5.02 -4.48 -2.28
C VAL A 49 5.81 -3.17 -2.30
N VAL A 50 5.38 -2.14 -1.56
CA VAL A 50 6.10 -0.86 -1.48
C VAL A 50 7.50 -1.06 -0.91
N GLU A 51 7.65 -1.83 0.17
CA GLU A 51 8.96 -2.14 0.74
C GLU A 51 9.85 -2.91 -0.24
N HIS A 52 9.30 -3.87 -0.96
CA HIS A 52 10.04 -4.66 -1.96
C HIS A 52 10.57 -3.76 -3.07
N LEU A 53 9.74 -2.92 -3.66
CA LEU A 53 10.14 -1.99 -4.72
C LEU A 53 11.18 -0.97 -4.25
N HIS A 54 11.10 -0.52 -3.00
CA HIS A 54 12.10 0.36 -2.41
C HIS A 54 13.46 -0.33 -2.20
N ARG A 55 13.47 -1.64 -1.88
CA ARG A 55 14.69 -2.42 -1.58
C ARG A 55 15.38 -3.02 -2.81
N SER A 56 14.71 -3.11 -3.95
CA SER A 56 15.11 -3.92 -5.10
C SER A 56 16.46 -3.53 -5.72
N ALA A 57 16.94 -2.29 -5.54
CA ALA A 57 18.29 -1.87 -5.95
C ALA A 57 18.68 -0.56 -5.27
N GLU A 58 19.97 -0.16 -5.38
CA GLU A 58 20.42 1.17 -4.93
C GLU A 58 19.60 2.31 -5.55
N ARG A 59 19.14 2.17 -6.78
CA ARG A 59 18.30 3.15 -7.48
C ARG A 59 16.86 2.70 -7.70
N GLY A 60 16.55 1.40 -7.69
CA GLY A 60 15.22 0.83 -7.86
C GLY A 60 14.38 1.39 -9.03
N PRO A 61 13.27 0.75 -9.38
CA PRO A 61 12.34 1.27 -10.39
C PRO A 61 11.68 2.58 -9.93
N ARG A 62 11.34 3.45 -10.87
CA ARG A 62 10.48 4.60 -10.58
C ARG A 62 9.05 4.12 -10.44
N THR A 63 8.42 4.41 -9.31
CA THR A 63 7.09 3.87 -9.02
C THR A 63 6.12 4.98 -8.64
N LEU A 64 4.94 4.95 -9.25
CA LEU A 64 3.75 5.67 -8.81
C LEU A 64 2.81 4.65 -8.19
N PHE A 65 2.47 4.84 -6.93
CA PHE A 65 1.59 3.95 -6.18
C PHE A 65 0.36 4.72 -5.71
N ALA A 66 -0.79 4.49 -6.33
CA ALA A 66 -2.05 5.06 -5.90
C ALA A 66 -2.76 4.09 -4.96
N THR A 67 -3.27 4.59 -3.84
CA THR A 67 -3.91 3.77 -2.81
C THR A 67 -4.85 4.59 -1.94
N HIS A 68 -5.83 3.91 -1.34
CA HIS A 68 -6.69 4.46 -0.29
C HIS A 68 -6.21 4.09 1.12
N TYR A 69 -5.15 3.29 1.26
CA TYR A 69 -4.57 2.94 2.57
C TYR A 69 -3.75 4.09 3.11
N GLN A 70 -4.30 4.86 4.05
CA GLN A 70 -3.61 5.99 4.68
C GLN A 70 -2.40 5.55 5.51
N GLU A 71 -2.42 4.34 6.05
CA GLU A 71 -1.35 3.75 6.85
C GLU A 71 -0.03 3.67 6.06
N LEU A 72 -0.09 3.47 4.75
CA LEU A 72 1.10 3.43 3.89
C LEU A 72 1.85 4.76 3.84
N THR A 73 1.19 5.87 4.15
CA THR A 73 1.84 7.19 4.19
C THR A 73 2.94 7.27 5.23
N GLN A 74 2.87 6.45 6.30
CA GLN A 74 3.88 6.41 7.36
C GLN A 74 5.22 5.82 6.88
N LEU A 75 5.24 5.12 5.75
CA LEU A 75 6.45 4.54 5.19
C LEU A 75 7.49 5.60 4.79
N ASP A 76 7.10 6.85 4.53
CA ASP A 76 8.02 7.94 4.20
C ASP A 76 9.01 8.24 5.33
N LYS A 77 8.66 7.93 6.59
CA LYS A 77 9.53 8.07 7.75
C LYS A 77 10.69 7.08 7.76
N HIS A 78 10.54 5.97 7.05
CA HIS A 78 11.48 4.84 7.06
C HIS A 78 12.11 4.56 5.70
N LEU A 79 11.45 4.94 4.62
CA LEU A 79 11.85 4.69 3.25
C LEU A 79 12.32 5.99 2.58
N LEU A 80 13.61 6.27 2.62
CA LEU A 80 14.22 7.56 2.24
C LEU A 80 13.87 8.05 0.83
N ARG A 81 13.55 7.14 -0.10
CA ARG A 81 13.20 7.47 -1.50
C ARG A 81 11.69 7.53 -1.74
N LEU A 82 10.87 7.31 -0.71
CA LEU A 82 9.42 7.44 -0.79
C LEU A 82 9.00 8.88 -0.51
N ARG A 83 8.01 9.36 -1.25
CA ARG A 83 7.37 10.67 -1.03
C ARG A 83 5.87 10.52 -1.15
N ASN A 84 5.16 11.12 -0.21
CA ASN A 84 3.71 11.19 -0.23
C ASN A 84 3.22 12.36 -1.07
N PHE A 85 2.16 12.11 -1.82
CA PHE A 85 1.39 13.11 -2.54
C PHE A 85 -0.10 12.83 -2.33
N SER A 86 -0.91 13.86 -2.41
CA SER A 86 -2.36 13.77 -2.32
C SER A 86 -3.06 14.62 -3.36
N VAL A 87 -4.33 14.32 -3.62
CA VAL A 87 -5.18 15.15 -4.48
C VAL A 87 -5.75 16.29 -3.65
N ALA A 88 -5.52 17.53 -4.08
CA ALA A 88 -6.00 18.70 -3.37
C ALA A 88 -7.53 18.76 -3.37
N VAL A 89 -8.09 18.96 -2.19
CA VAL A 89 -9.51 19.16 -1.96
C VAL A 89 -9.72 20.53 -1.32
N LYS A 90 -10.70 21.28 -1.77
CA LYS A 90 -11.16 22.50 -1.09
C LYS A 90 -12.48 22.23 -0.40
N GLU A 91 -12.57 22.66 0.84
CA GLU A 91 -13.80 22.65 1.61
C GLU A 91 -14.41 24.06 1.59
N TRP A 92 -15.68 24.13 1.28
CA TRP A 92 -16.46 25.37 1.28
C TRP A 92 -17.89 25.07 1.75
N ASN A 93 -18.31 25.65 2.85
CA ASN A 93 -19.67 25.49 3.43
C ASN A 93 -20.09 24.02 3.58
N ASP A 94 -19.24 23.17 4.18
CA ASP A 94 -19.46 21.72 4.30
C ASP A 94 -19.53 20.95 2.95
N GLU A 95 -19.25 21.60 1.85
CA GLU A 95 -19.10 20.97 0.55
C GLU A 95 -17.64 20.79 0.20
N ILE A 96 -17.34 19.70 -0.53
CA ILE A 96 -16.00 19.43 -1.03
C ILE A 96 -15.92 19.64 -2.53
N VAL A 97 -14.83 20.28 -2.97
CA VAL A 97 -14.49 20.46 -4.37
C VAL A 97 -13.14 19.82 -4.63
N PHE A 98 -13.11 18.81 -5.48
CA PHE A 98 -11.86 18.22 -5.96
C PHE A 98 -11.18 19.17 -6.93
N VAL A 99 -10.03 19.71 -6.54
CA VAL A 99 -9.28 20.69 -7.33
C VAL A 99 -8.55 20.02 -8.50
N ARG A 100 -8.48 18.69 -8.53
CA ARG A 100 -7.78 17.90 -9.56
C ARG A 100 -6.29 18.28 -9.69
N ARG A 101 -5.67 18.61 -8.57
CA ARG A 101 -4.27 18.96 -8.48
C ARG A 101 -3.58 18.05 -7.48
N VAL A 102 -2.46 17.46 -7.89
CA VAL A 102 -1.60 16.69 -7.00
C VAL A 102 -0.68 17.63 -6.25
N ILE A 103 -0.61 17.49 -4.93
CA ILE A 103 0.22 18.32 -4.04
C ILE A 103 1.10 17.40 -3.17
N PRO A 104 2.28 17.86 -2.74
CA PRO A 104 3.12 17.13 -1.79
C PRO A 104 2.41 16.97 -0.43
N GLY A 105 2.64 15.80 0.19
CA GLY A 105 2.11 15.45 1.50
C GLY A 105 1.01 14.40 1.43
N ALA A 106 0.80 13.72 2.56
CA ALA A 106 -0.32 12.81 2.76
C ALA A 106 -1.64 13.58 2.87
N ALA A 107 -2.76 12.94 2.55
CA ALA A 107 -4.07 13.51 2.85
C ALA A 107 -4.31 13.45 4.37
N ASP A 108 -4.83 14.53 4.94
CA ASP A 108 -5.09 14.60 6.38
C ASP A 108 -6.26 13.70 6.79
N ARG A 109 -7.20 13.43 5.88
CA ARG A 109 -8.41 12.62 6.11
C ARG A 109 -9.01 12.09 4.82
N SER A 110 -9.88 11.09 4.94
CA SER A 110 -10.73 10.62 3.86
C SER A 110 -11.97 11.52 3.69
N TYR A 111 -12.51 11.54 2.48
CA TYR A 111 -13.71 12.35 2.14
C TYR A 111 -14.91 11.47 1.78
N GLY A 112 -14.89 10.19 2.11
CA GLY A 112 -15.93 9.23 1.73
C GLY A 112 -17.34 9.63 2.19
N ILE A 113 -17.50 10.14 3.41
CA ILE A 113 -18.79 10.58 3.96
C ILE A 113 -19.29 11.84 3.23
N GLN A 114 -18.41 12.77 2.88
CA GLN A 114 -18.74 13.96 2.10
C GLN A 114 -19.17 13.58 0.69
N VAL A 115 -18.47 12.65 0.05
CA VAL A 115 -18.86 12.12 -1.28
C VAL A 115 -20.22 11.43 -1.20
N ALA A 116 -20.49 10.64 -0.17
CA ALA A 116 -21.78 10.00 0.05
C ALA A 116 -22.91 11.01 0.20
N ARG A 117 -22.67 12.13 0.90
CA ARG A 117 -23.62 13.25 1.00
C ARG A 117 -23.88 13.90 -0.35
N LEU A 118 -22.85 14.18 -1.14
CA LEU A 118 -22.96 14.74 -2.49
C LEU A 118 -23.69 13.79 -3.44
N ALA A 119 -23.55 12.48 -3.26
CA ALA A 119 -24.28 11.46 -4.00
C ALA A 119 -25.76 11.32 -3.58
N GLY A 120 -26.20 12.08 -2.58
CA GLY A 120 -27.61 12.14 -2.17
C GLY A 120 -28.03 11.10 -1.14
N LEU A 121 -27.10 10.51 -0.37
CA LEU A 121 -27.50 9.65 0.74
C LEU A 121 -28.32 10.42 1.79
N PRO A 122 -29.35 9.80 2.42
CA PRO A 122 -30.15 10.43 3.45
C PRO A 122 -29.30 11.00 4.60
N LEU A 123 -29.63 12.18 5.08
CA LEU A 123 -28.88 12.86 6.15
C LEU A 123 -28.75 12.00 7.41
N SER A 124 -29.79 11.24 7.79
CA SER A 124 -29.73 10.33 8.93
C SER A 124 -28.65 9.23 8.78
N VAL A 125 -28.41 8.76 7.54
CA VAL A 125 -27.34 7.79 7.25
C VAL A 125 -25.98 8.47 7.34
N ILE A 126 -25.85 9.68 6.82
CA ILE A 126 -24.61 10.48 6.88
C ILE A 126 -24.23 10.77 8.33
N ASP A 127 -25.16 11.22 9.18
CA ASP A 127 -24.90 11.53 10.59
C ASP A 127 -24.52 10.27 11.38
N ARG A 128 -25.18 9.15 11.08
CA ARG A 128 -24.82 7.86 11.69
C ARG A 128 -23.42 7.42 11.26
N ALA A 129 -23.07 7.55 9.98
CA ALA A 129 -21.76 7.23 9.45
C ALA A 129 -20.64 8.05 10.13
N LYS A 130 -20.85 9.37 10.31
CA LYS A 130 -19.90 10.22 11.06
C LYS A 130 -19.67 9.72 12.48
N THR A 131 -20.77 9.34 13.18
CA THR A 131 -20.67 8.83 14.56
C THR A 131 -19.87 7.50 14.61
N ILE A 132 -20.09 6.61 13.64
CA ILE A 132 -19.38 5.34 13.55
C ILE A 132 -17.89 5.57 13.22
N LEU A 133 -17.60 6.44 12.25
CA LEU A 133 -16.23 6.77 11.85
C LEU A 133 -15.42 7.31 13.04
N ALA A 134 -15.96 8.29 13.76
CA ALA A 134 -15.30 8.84 14.94
C ALA A 134 -14.99 7.79 16.01
N LYS A 135 -15.85 6.78 16.16
CA LYS A 135 -15.60 5.66 17.09
C LYS A 135 -14.49 4.75 16.57
N LEU A 136 -14.51 4.39 15.29
CA LEU A 136 -13.46 3.54 14.68
C LEU A 136 -12.10 4.21 14.74
N GLU A 137 -12.02 5.51 14.41
CA GLU A 137 -10.76 6.26 14.49
C GLU A 137 -10.22 6.35 15.93
N SER A 138 -11.10 6.41 16.95
CA SER A 138 -10.67 6.39 18.35
C SER A 138 -10.13 5.03 18.80
N ASP A 139 -10.69 3.95 18.28
CA ASP A 139 -10.28 2.58 18.63
C ASP A 139 -8.97 2.20 17.88
N ASP A 140 -8.78 2.66 16.63
CA ASP A 140 -7.55 2.42 15.84
C ASP A 140 -6.33 3.19 16.35
N ALA A 141 -6.49 4.25 17.12
CA ALA A 141 -5.38 4.98 17.74
C ALA A 141 -4.48 4.11 18.63
N THR A 142 -4.87 2.87 18.92
CA THR A 142 -4.10 1.91 19.74
C THR A 142 -3.27 0.90 18.92
N VAL A 143 -3.40 0.86 17.59
CA VAL A 143 -2.67 -0.09 16.73
C VAL A 143 -1.34 0.51 16.29
N SER A 144 -0.26 0.18 17.01
CA SER A 144 1.11 0.49 16.58
C SER A 144 1.55 -0.51 15.50
N LEU A 145 1.86 -0.01 14.30
CA LEU A 145 2.33 -0.83 13.18
C LEU A 145 3.78 -1.31 13.40
N PRO A 146 4.14 -2.53 12.96
CA PRO A 146 5.48 -3.08 13.16
C PRO A 146 6.53 -2.29 12.35
N ALA A 147 7.70 -2.09 12.95
CA ALA A 147 8.84 -1.46 12.28
C ALA A 147 9.35 -2.31 11.10
N PRO A 148 9.91 -1.71 10.02
CA PRO A 148 10.45 -2.41 8.87
C PRO A 148 11.50 -3.44 9.30
N GLN A 149 11.36 -4.69 8.84
CA GLN A 149 12.30 -5.75 9.17
C GLN A 149 13.67 -5.50 8.51
N ALA A 150 14.74 -5.54 9.32
CA ALA A 150 16.12 -5.53 8.82
C ALA A 150 16.37 -6.79 8.00
N LYS A 151 17.14 -6.68 6.89
CA LYS A 151 17.53 -7.82 6.04
C LYS A 151 18.10 -8.95 6.91
N PRO A 152 17.63 -10.20 6.77
CA PRO A 152 18.33 -11.32 7.42
C PRO A 152 19.76 -11.40 6.87
N LYS A 153 20.75 -11.28 7.75
CA LYS A 153 22.15 -11.55 7.38
C LYS A 153 22.22 -13.00 6.94
N LYS A 154 22.46 -13.24 5.64
CA LYS A 154 22.71 -14.58 5.10
C LYS A 154 23.95 -15.14 5.80
N LYS A 155 23.77 -16.02 6.77
CA LYS A 155 24.86 -16.88 7.27
C LYS A 155 25.21 -17.83 6.14
N ILE A 156 26.34 -17.60 5.51
CA ILE A 156 26.97 -18.59 4.61
C ILE A 156 27.48 -19.67 5.53
N THR A 157 26.74 -20.75 5.66
CA THR A 157 27.28 -21.99 6.24
C THR A 157 28.08 -22.69 5.14
N VAL A 158 29.38 -22.55 5.17
CA VAL A 158 30.26 -23.36 4.33
C VAL A 158 30.23 -24.76 4.93
N THR A 159 29.51 -25.67 4.26
CA THR A 159 29.61 -27.10 4.56
C THR A 159 30.95 -27.58 4.02
N PRO A 160 31.81 -28.24 4.81
CA PRO A 160 33.02 -28.87 4.27
C PRO A 160 32.61 -29.95 3.27
N ALA A 161 33.26 -29.95 2.11
CA ALA A 161 33.09 -31.01 1.13
C ALA A 161 33.47 -32.35 1.79
N ASP A 162 32.59 -33.33 1.68
CA ASP A 162 32.81 -34.70 2.10
C ASP A 162 33.75 -35.36 1.08
N ASP A 163 34.96 -35.67 1.53
CA ASP A 163 36.07 -36.25 0.75
C ASP A 163 35.90 -37.74 0.50
N SER A 164 34.68 -38.29 0.54
CA SER A 164 34.44 -39.74 0.50
C SER A 164 33.91 -40.27 -0.86
N GLN A 165 34.20 -39.60 -1.99
CA GLN A 165 33.85 -40.13 -3.32
C GLN A 165 35.03 -40.13 -4.31
N LEU A 166 36.20 -40.63 -3.88
CA LEU A 166 37.29 -41.03 -4.78
C LEU A 166 37.78 -42.41 -4.39
N SER A 167 36.98 -43.43 -4.64
CA SER A 167 37.42 -44.81 -4.70
C SER A 167 36.41 -45.63 -5.48
N LEU A 168 36.55 -45.60 -6.79
CA LEU A 168 36.14 -46.66 -7.73
C LEU A 168 36.53 -46.22 -9.16
N LEU A 169 37.78 -46.55 -9.51
CA LEU A 169 38.23 -47.10 -10.77
C LEU A 169 39.75 -47.02 -10.82
#